data_fe55d2399c248e622ba706831e4c6995
#
_entry.id   fe55d2399c248e622ba706831e4c6995
#
_cell.length_a   1.000
_cell.length_b   1.000
_cell.length_c   1.000
_cell.angle_alpha   90.00
_cell.angle_beta   90.00
_cell.angle_gamma   90.00
#
_symmetry.space_group_name_H-M   'P 1'
#
loop_
_entity.id
_entity.type
_entity.pdbx_description
1 polymer ?
#
loop_
_entity_poly.entity_id
_entity_poly.type
_entity_poly.pdbx_seq_one_letter_code
_entity_poly.pdbx_strand_id
1 'polypeptide(L)'
;MNDTELFIERLYSDALEKDIKQDFATLPDLLKDKLDTIALASENSKGVLAVTVTSLVYKTLHPDQDVRRHQQSIDGGYSGRTFDSHYITPFLRAKSFPNMAESGWLTRSLEQKVPYDMDYTGAIRPQQLKDAFLGVLDMVENVPVDTESAVQYLLARLAVIRDSRIIELAKPKNLTILAIANVLEKHFSSTYKGSGASRLPVIAFYAAYQALMPELKRYEGMTLLPLESHNSADAQSGRLGDIDIVDRDGKPFEAVEIKHDIPVNRNIVERAKEKILPSSVSRYYILSTIPMHEEEMSH
;
A
#
# COMPACT_ATOMS: atom_id res chain seq x y z
N MET A 1 -4.11 23.06 8.48
CA MET A 1 -2.73 22.52 8.55
C MET A 1 -1.98 23.29 9.61
N ASN A 2 -1.29 22.60 10.50
CA ASN A 2 -0.40 23.21 11.47
C ASN A 2 1.02 23.36 10.89
N ASP A 3 1.93 24.01 11.62
CA ASP A 3 3.30 24.30 11.13
C ASP A 3 4.08 23.04 10.74
N THR A 4 3.90 21.94 11.47
CA THR A 4 4.56 20.66 11.17
C THR A 4 4.03 20.04 9.88
N GLU A 5 2.72 20.07 9.64
CA GLU A 5 2.11 19.60 8.40
C GLU A 5 2.58 20.42 7.20
N LEU A 6 2.60 21.75 7.33
CA LEU A 6 3.11 22.66 6.29
C LEU A 6 4.59 22.38 5.99
N PHE A 7 5.38 22.12 7.01
CA PHE A 7 6.79 21.76 6.85
C PHE A 7 6.97 20.48 6.05
N ILE A 8 6.22 19.41 6.37
CA ILE A 8 6.31 18.12 5.67
C ILE A 8 5.84 18.26 4.22
N GLU A 9 4.78 19.01 3.97
CA GLU A 9 4.31 19.29 2.61
C GLU A 9 5.35 20.05 1.78
N ARG A 10 6.03 21.04 2.39
CA ARG A 10 7.13 21.76 1.75
C ARG A 10 8.28 20.80 1.40
N LEU A 11 8.73 19.98 2.36
CA LEU A 11 9.78 18.98 2.11
C LEU A 11 9.47 18.11 0.90
N TYR A 12 8.21 17.67 0.78
CA TYR A 12 7.77 16.85 -0.33
C TYR A 12 7.72 17.62 -1.67
N SER A 13 7.20 18.84 -1.67
CA SER A 13 7.18 19.68 -2.87
C SER A 13 8.59 19.95 -3.37
N ASP A 14 9.50 20.33 -2.49
CA ASP A 14 10.90 20.58 -2.82
C ASP A 14 11.58 19.31 -3.35
N ALA A 15 11.24 18.14 -2.76
CA ALA A 15 11.79 16.86 -3.20
C ALA A 15 11.39 16.50 -4.64
N LEU A 16 10.17 16.87 -5.07
CA LEU A 16 9.70 16.61 -6.44
C LEU A 16 10.34 17.52 -7.50
N GLU A 17 10.84 18.69 -7.11
CA GLU A 17 11.51 19.63 -8.01
C GLU A 17 12.99 19.28 -8.22
N LYS A 18 13.57 18.41 -7.39
CA LYS A 18 15.00 18.05 -7.42
C LYS A 18 15.30 16.87 -8.34
N ASP A 19 16.41 16.95 -9.07
CA ASP A 19 16.99 15.82 -9.78
C ASP A 19 17.76 14.91 -8.81
N ILE A 20 17.33 13.65 -8.72
CA ILE A 20 17.90 12.67 -7.77
C ILE A 20 19.41 12.45 -7.97
N LYS A 21 19.91 12.61 -9.19
CA LYS A 21 21.32 12.37 -9.51
C LYS A 21 22.21 13.58 -9.25
N GLN A 22 21.68 14.80 -9.34
CA GLN A 22 22.44 16.04 -9.31
C GLN A 22 22.27 16.80 -7.99
N ASP A 23 21.04 16.98 -7.50
CA ASP A 23 20.74 17.89 -6.40
C ASP A 23 21.04 17.29 -5.01
N PHE A 24 21.29 15.99 -4.93
CA PHE A 24 21.66 15.29 -3.71
C PHE A 24 23.14 14.84 -3.69
N ALA A 25 24.00 15.50 -4.47
CA ALA A 25 25.43 15.17 -4.52
C ALA A 25 26.17 15.39 -3.18
N THR A 26 25.63 16.25 -2.31
CA THR A 26 26.20 16.53 -0.99
C THR A 26 25.91 15.42 0.04
N LEU A 27 24.91 14.57 -0.19
CA LEU A 27 24.64 13.43 0.68
C LEU A 27 25.69 12.34 0.47
N PRO A 28 26.20 11.72 1.56
CA PRO A 28 27.09 10.57 1.45
C PRO A 28 26.46 9.42 0.62
N ASP A 29 27.22 8.83 -0.29
CA ASP A 29 26.73 7.74 -1.13
C ASP A 29 26.21 6.56 -0.31
N LEU A 30 26.92 6.22 0.77
CA LEU A 30 26.48 5.16 1.70
C LEU A 30 25.11 5.45 2.32
N LEU A 31 24.78 6.72 2.61
CA LEU A 31 23.47 7.10 3.12
C LEU A 31 22.40 6.94 2.04
N LYS A 32 22.69 7.38 0.81
CA LYS A 32 21.78 7.21 -0.35
C LYS A 32 21.47 5.74 -0.60
N ASP A 33 22.49 4.86 -0.58
CA ASP A 33 22.32 3.42 -0.78
C ASP A 33 21.41 2.79 0.30
N LYS A 34 21.55 3.23 1.55
CA LYS A 34 20.68 2.77 2.64
C LYS A 34 19.25 3.27 2.50
N LEU A 35 19.06 4.54 2.15
CA LEU A 35 17.75 5.13 1.89
C LEU A 35 17.07 4.45 0.68
N ASP A 36 17.81 4.13 -0.37
CA ASP A 36 17.32 3.37 -1.52
C ASP A 36 16.87 1.96 -1.13
N THR A 37 17.64 1.28 -0.28
CA THR A 37 17.28 -0.04 0.26
C THR A 37 15.94 0.02 1.00
N ILE A 38 15.72 1.06 1.82
CA ILE A 38 14.47 1.25 2.55
C ILE A 38 13.31 1.59 1.59
N ALA A 39 13.55 2.49 0.62
CA ALA A 39 12.55 2.86 -0.38
C ALA A 39 12.08 1.66 -1.22
N LEU A 40 13.00 0.82 -1.68
CA LEU A 40 12.70 -0.37 -2.46
C LEU A 40 11.96 -1.44 -1.64
N ALA A 41 12.25 -1.56 -0.35
CA ALA A 41 11.58 -2.50 0.56
C ALA A 41 10.25 -1.99 1.11
N SER A 42 9.86 -0.74 0.83
CA SER A 42 8.78 -0.01 1.50
C SER A 42 7.42 -0.71 1.46
N GLU A 43 7.07 -1.39 0.36
CA GLU A 43 5.79 -2.11 0.24
C GLU A 43 5.65 -3.27 1.23
N ASN A 44 6.74 -4.01 1.41
CA ASN A 44 6.76 -5.18 2.28
C ASN A 44 7.15 -4.84 3.73
N SER A 45 7.66 -3.63 3.95
CA SER A 45 8.21 -3.18 5.24
C SER A 45 7.75 -1.77 5.59
N LYS A 46 6.44 -1.55 5.50
CA LYS A 46 5.77 -0.26 5.71
C LYS A 46 6.11 0.38 7.07
N GLY A 47 6.27 -0.44 8.10
CA GLY A 47 6.65 0.04 9.43
C GLY A 47 8.05 0.64 9.45
N VAL A 48 9.03 -0.01 8.81
CA VAL A 48 10.41 0.52 8.72
C VAL A 48 10.42 1.83 7.95
N LEU A 49 9.68 1.92 6.84
CA LEU A 49 9.56 3.17 6.10
C LEU A 49 9.00 4.29 6.98
N ALA A 50 7.84 4.06 7.62
CA ALA A 50 7.19 5.08 8.44
C ALA A 50 8.10 5.56 9.59
N VAL A 51 8.77 4.62 10.27
CA VAL A 51 9.72 4.96 11.35
C VAL A 51 10.92 5.74 10.80
N THR A 52 11.47 5.37 9.64
CA THR A 52 12.59 6.12 9.03
C THR A 52 12.18 7.56 8.69
N VAL A 53 11.05 7.73 7.97
CA VAL A 53 10.55 9.07 7.63
C VAL A 53 10.29 9.89 8.89
N THR A 54 9.65 9.28 9.90
CA THR A 54 9.39 9.94 11.19
C THR A 54 10.68 10.42 11.84
N SER A 55 11.68 9.54 11.95
CA SER A 55 12.95 9.87 12.61
C SER A 55 13.69 10.99 11.88
N LEU A 56 13.75 10.94 10.56
CA LEU A 56 14.42 11.98 9.77
C LEU A 56 13.71 13.34 9.85
N VAL A 57 12.36 13.35 9.70
CA VAL A 57 11.56 14.59 9.83
C VAL A 57 11.68 15.15 11.25
N TYR A 58 11.61 14.29 12.27
CA TYR A 58 11.74 14.73 13.65
C TYR A 58 13.13 15.31 13.94
N LYS A 59 14.21 14.70 13.43
CA LYS A 59 15.59 15.20 13.54
C LYS A 59 15.76 16.56 12.87
N THR A 60 15.13 16.78 11.72
CA THR A 60 15.17 18.07 11.02
C THR A 60 14.49 19.17 11.84
N LEU A 61 13.36 18.86 12.50
CA LEU A 61 12.65 19.81 13.37
C LEU A 61 13.31 19.99 14.75
N HIS A 62 14.01 18.97 15.23
CA HIS A 62 14.61 18.90 16.56
C HIS A 62 16.08 18.42 16.46
N PRO A 63 17.03 19.26 16.00
CA PRO A 63 18.40 18.84 15.70
C PRO A 63 19.15 18.24 16.90
N ASP A 64 18.82 18.66 18.12
CA ASP A 64 19.47 18.21 19.36
C ASP A 64 18.92 16.84 19.85
N GLN A 65 17.81 16.35 19.29
CA GLN A 65 17.23 15.08 19.68
C GLN A 65 17.98 13.88 19.04
N ASP A 66 18.42 12.94 19.88
CA ASP A 66 18.86 11.63 19.38
C ASP A 66 17.63 10.82 18.95
N VAL A 67 17.44 10.67 17.62
CA VAL A 67 16.25 10.01 17.07
C VAL A 67 16.26 8.50 17.21
N ARG A 68 17.37 7.89 17.62
CA ARG A 68 17.45 6.47 17.98
C ARG A 68 16.64 6.18 19.25
N ARG A 69 16.47 7.18 20.11
CA ARG A 69 15.72 7.12 21.39
C ARG A 69 14.23 7.40 21.17
N HIS A 70 13.59 6.53 20.41
CA HIS A 70 12.27 6.71 19.80
C HIS A 70 11.06 6.62 20.75
N GLN A 71 11.26 6.39 22.03
CA GLN A 71 10.20 6.27 23.05
C GLN A 71 10.54 7.09 24.31
N GLN A 72 9.53 7.71 24.92
CA GLN A 72 9.68 8.44 26.17
C GLN A 72 10.16 7.59 27.36
N SER A 73 10.00 6.27 27.28
CA SER A 73 10.51 5.33 28.30
C SER A 73 12.02 5.11 28.20
N ILE A 74 12.67 5.56 27.13
CA ILE A 74 14.12 5.57 26.95
C ILE A 74 14.62 6.92 27.45
N ASP A 75 15.66 6.91 28.25
CA ASP A 75 16.27 8.16 28.79
C ASP A 75 16.64 9.09 27.65
N GLY A 76 16.21 10.37 27.72
CA GLY A 76 16.34 11.34 26.64
C GLY A 76 15.54 11.01 25.37
N GLY A 77 14.53 10.15 25.48
CA GLY A 77 13.71 9.73 24.34
C GLY A 77 12.52 10.66 24.07
N TYR A 78 12.02 10.57 22.84
CA TYR A 78 10.82 11.30 22.37
C TYR A 78 9.67 10.35 22.05
N SER A 79 8.48 10.87 21.79
CA SER A 79 7.33 10.03 21.40
C SER A 79 7.23 9.90 19.86
N GLY A 80 8.09 9.05 19.28
CA GLY A 80 8.10 8.80 17.84
C GLY A 80 6.76 8.29 17.31
N ARG A 81 6.13 7.33 18.03
CA ARG A 81 4.82 6.79 17.67
C ARG A 81 3.73 7.87 17.61
N THR A 82 3.70 8.79 18.56
CA THR A 82 2.71 9.87 18.56
C THR A 82 2.95 10.81 17.39
N PHE A 83 4.20 11.16 17.11
CA PHE A 83 4.53 12.01 15.97
C PHE A 83 4.17 11.33 14.63
N ASP A 84 4.48 10.05 14.47
CA ASP A 84 4.10 9.27 13.28
C ASP A 84 2.59 9.25 13.07
N SER A 85 1.82 8.85 14.08
CA SER A 85 0.36 8.72 13.95
C SER A 85 -0.33 10.05 13.67
N HIS A 86 0.21 11.19 14.15
CA HIS A 86 -0.37 12.51 13.89
C HIS A 86 0.04 13.12 12.56
N TYR A 87 1.27 12.90 12.11
CA TYR A 87 1.83 13.62 10.97
C TYR A 87 2.28 12.74 9.82
N ILE A 88 3.05 11.70 10.09
CA ILE A 88 3.76 10.96 9.03
C ILE A 88 2.86 9.91 8.38
N THR A 89 2.20 9.06 9.15
CA THR A 89 1.28 8.05 8.58
C THR A 89 0.14 8.69 7.77
N PRO A 90 -0.53 9.79 8.23
CA PRO A 90 -1.50 10.51 7.40
C PRO A 90 -0.89 11.11 6.12
N PHE A 91 0.31 11.68 6.20
CA PHE A 91 1.04 12.22 5.06
C PHE A 91 1.36 11.12 4.03
N LEU A 92 1.98 10.01 4.46
CA LEU A 92 2.31 8.89 3.57
C LEU A 92 1.07 8.37 2.84
N ARG A 93 -0.06 8.28 3.56
CA ARG A 93 -1.35 7.87 2.99
C ARG A 93 -1.86 8.87 1.96
N ALA A 94 -1.84 10.15 2.27
CA ALA A 94 -2.29 11.22 1.36
C ALA A 94 -1.47 11.27 0.06
N LYS A 95 -0.18 10.92 0.11
CA LYS A 95 0.70 10.87 -1.06
C LYS A 95 0.71 9.49 -1.76
N SER A 96 -0.15 8.57 -1.34
CA SER A 96 -0.21 7.19 -1.88
C SER A 96 1.12 6.43 -1.73
N PHE A 97 1.86 6.72 -0.68
CA PHE A 97 3.05 5.96 -0.30
C PHE A 97 2.67 4.76 0.57
N PRO A 98 3.50 3.71 0.61
CA PRO A 98 3.31 2.59 1.51
C PRO A 98 3.20 3.09 2.96
N ASN A 99 2.11 2.73 3.65
CA ASN A 99 1.85 3.20 5.01
C ASN A 99 1.17 2.13 5.85
N MET A 100 1.29 2.25 7.17
CA MET A 100 0.57 1.45 8.15
C MET A 100 -0.84 2.02 8.38
N ALA A 101 -1.72 1.25 9.03
CA ALA A 101 -3.08 1.70 9.35
C ALA A 101 -3.06 2.90 10.32
N GLU A 102 -2.21 2.85 11.35
CA GLU A 102 -2.11 3.87 12.39
C GLU A 102 -0.68 4.40 12.57
N SER A 103 0.31 3.51 12.74
CA SER A 103 1.72 3.86 12.97
C SER A 103 2.66 2.72 12.62
N GLY A 104 3.88 3.07 12.17
CA GLY A 104 4.97 2.13 11.94
C GLY A 104 5.43 1.37 13.17
N TRP A 105 5.23 1.94 14.36
CA TRP A 105 5.58 1.31 15.64
C TRP A 105 4.65 0.18 16.08
N LEU A 106 3.55 -0.07 15.39
CA LEU A 106 2.62 -1.17 15.71
C LEU A 106 3.12 -2.55 15.26
N THR A 107 4.42 -2.75 15.20
CA THR A 107 5.05 -4.03 14.87
C THR A 107 6.00 -4.46 15.99
N ARG A 108 5.94 -5.74 16.38
CA ARG A 108 6.81 -6.29 17.44
C ARG A 108 8.30 -6.08 17.17
N SER A 109 8.69 -5.99 15.90
CA SER A 109 10.08 -5.75 15.50
C SER A 109 10.55 -4.31 15.73
N LEU A 110 9.65 -3.33 15.84
CA LEU A 110 9.96 -1.91 16.01
C LEU A 110 9.52 -1.36 17.37
N GLU A 111 8.67 -2.06 18.11
CA GLU A 111 8.11 -1.62 19.40
C GLU A 111 9.00 -2.00 20.61
N GLN A 112 10.29 -2.27 20.40
CA GLN A 112 11.21 -2.61 21.49
C GLN A 112 11.58 -1.38 22.31
N LYS A 113 11.69 -1.54 23.64
CA LYS A 113 12.06 -0.46 24.59
C LYS A 113 13.58 -0.25 24.68
N VAL A 114 14.25 -0.30 23.56
CA VAL A 114 15.71 -0.09 23.45
C VAL A 114 15.98 0.86 22.29
N PRO A 115 17.06 1.66 22.33
CA PRO A 115 17.42 2.55 21.22
C PRO A 115 17.61 1.81 19.90
N TYR A 116 17.39 2.47 18.78
CA TYR A 116 17.72 1.98 17.44
C TYR A 116 19.20 2.18 17.11
N ASP A 117 20.07 1.65 17.96
CA ASP A 117 21.52 1.58 17.71
C ASP A 117 21.91 0.30 16.94
N MET A 118 23.20 0.15 16.65
CA MET A 118 23.70 -1.00 15.89
C MET A 118 23.51 -2.34 16.61
N ASP A 119 23.29 -2.34 17.92
CA ASP A 119 23.02 -3.53 18.75
C ASP A 119 21.52 -3.84 18.88
N TYR A 120 20.67 -3.11 18.17
CA TYR A 120 19.23 -3.30 18.23
C TYR A 120 18.79 -4.75 17.94
N THR A 121 18.06 -5.35 18.87
CA THR A 121 17.69 -6.78 18.86
C THR A 121 16.41 -7.08 18.11
N GLY A 122 15.60 -6.09 17.72
CA GLY A 122 14.35 -6.26 16.98
C GLY A 122 14.55 -7.02 15.66
N ALA A 123 13.64 -7.93 15.36
CA ALA A 123 13.72 -8.83 14.21
C ALA A 123 13.23 -8.18 12.90
N ILE A 124 13.92 -7.14 12.44
CA ILE A 124 13.69 -6.54 11.12
C ILE A 124 14.27 -7.46 10.05
N ARG A 125 13.47 -7.79 9.04
CA ARG A 125 13.91 -8.69 7.94
C ARG A 125 13.61 -8.05 6.58
N PRO A 126 14.44 -8.32 5.55
CA PRO A 126 15.70 -9.07 5.60
C PRO A 126 16.80 -8.32 6.38
N GLN A 127 17.93 -8.99 6.70
CA GLN A 127 19.02 -8.39 7.47
C GLN A 127 19.55 -7.12 6.78
N GLN A 128 19.69 -7.11 5.47
CA GLN A 128 20.10 -5.92 4.70
C GLN A 128 19.21 -4.70 4.99
N LEU A 129 17.89 -4.89 5.15
CA LEU A 129 16.98 -3.80 5.50
C LEU A 129 17.21 -3.31 6.92
N LYS A 130 17.48 -4.23 7.88
CA LYS A 130 17.83 -3.87 9.25
C LYS A 130 19.11 -3.03 9.29
N ASP A 131 20.14 -3.46 8.57
CA ASP A 131 21.44 -2.77 8.49
C ASP A 131 21.29 -1.40 7.79
N ALA A 132 20.41 -1.30 6.82
CA ALA A 132 20.10 -0.04 6.18
C ALA A 132 19.39 0.93 7.16
N PHE A 133 18.34 0.45 7.84
CA PHE A 133 17.55 1.23 8.79
C PHE A 133 18.40 1.77 9.95
N LEU A 134 19.11 0.88 10.64
CA LEU A 134 19.96 1.27 11.76
C LEU A 134 21.11 2.17 11.30
N GLY A 135 21.70 1.86 10.15
CA GLY A 135 22.77 2.66 9.58
C GLY A 135 22.35 4.06 9.14
N VAL A 136 21.10 4.28 8.67
CA VAL A 136 20.58 5.62 8.41
C VAL A 136 20.54 6.42 9.72
N LEU A 137 19.98 5.86 10.79
CA LEU A 137 19.85 6.54 12.07
C LEU A 137 21.22 6.81 12.71
N ASP A 138 22.14 5.85 12.62
CA ASP A 138 23.51 6.02 13.12
C ASP A 138 24.26 7.13 12.37
N MET A 139 24.15 7.16 11.03
CA MET A 139 24.80 8.22 10.24
C MET A 139 24.22 9.60 10.54
N VAL A 140 22.92 9.72 10.71
CA VAL A 140 22.25 11.00 11.03
C VAL A 140 22.66 11.54 12.42
N GLU A 141 23.01 10.64 13.35
CA GLU A 141 23.45 11.06 14.69
C GLU A 141 24.96 11.29 14.80
N ASN A 142 25.76 10.55 14.05
CA ASN A 142 27.21 10.52 14.24
C ASN A 142 28.03 11.16 13.11
N VAL A 143 27.40 11.47 11.96
CA VAL A 143 28.07 12.10 10.82
C VAL A 143 27.37 13.43 10.50
N PRO A 144 28.11 14.49 10.14
CA PRO A 144 27.49 15.72 9.66
C PRO A 144 26.68 15.46 8.37
N VAL A 145 25.38 15.30 8.50
CA VAL A 145 24.45 15.05 7.42
C VAL A 145 23.36 16.12 7.42
N ASP A 146 23.08 16.68 6.26
CA ASP A 146 21.87 17.47 6.07
C ASP A 146 20.63 16.57 6.08
N THR A 147 19.95 16.55 7.23
CA THR A 147 18.77 15.71 7.44
C THR A 147 17.59 16.13 6.57
N GLU A 148 17.45 17.42 6.26
CA GLU A 148 16.43 17.91 5.33
C GLU A 148 16.63 17.31 3.93
N SER A 149 17.85 17.36 3.40
CA SER A 149 18.19 16.72 2.14
C SER A 149 18.01 15.19 2.18
N ALA A 150 18.29 14.53 3.31
CA ALA A 150 18.07 13.09 3.45
C ALA A 150 16.57 12.72 3.38
N VAL A 151 15.69 13.51 4.03
CA VAL A 151 14.22 13.34 3.91
C VAL A 151 13.79 13.56 2.47
N GLN A 152 14.21 14.65 1.84
CA GLN A 152 13.83 14.99 0.47
C GLN A 152 14.29 13.90 -0.51
N TYR A 153 15.50 13.37 -0.36
CA TYR A 153 15.99 12.26 -1.16
C TYR A 153 15.08 11.01 -1.04
N LEU A 154 14.77 10.60 0.19
CA LEU A 154 13.89 9.46 0.42
C LEU A 154 12.49 9.67 -0.19
N LEU A 155 11.91 10.86 0.00
CA LEU A 155 10.59 11.20 -0.59
C LEU A 155 10.61 11.22 -2.12
N ALA A 156 11.67 11.76 -2.74
CA ALA A 156 11.86 11.73 -4.18
C ALA A 156 11.97 10.28 -4.70
N ARG A 157 12.73 9.41 -4.02
CA ARG A 157 12.84 7.99 -4.36
C ARG A 157 11.50 7.27 -4.26
N LEU A 158 10.74 7.52 -3.20
CA LEU A 158 9.39 6.97 -3.04
C LEU A 158 8.44 7.45 -4.15
N ALA A 159 8.52 8.72 -4.55
CA ALA A 159 7.72 9.25 -5.66
C ALA A 159 8.05 8.54 -6.98
N VAL A 160 9.34 8.37 -7.31
CA VAL A 160 9.76 7.62 -8.52
C VAL A 160 9.26 6.18 -8.48
N ILE A 161 9.37 5.48 -7.33
CA ILE A 161 8.89 4.11 -7.18
C ILE A 161 7.36 4.06 -7.33
N ARG A 162 6.62 4.95 -6.68
CA ARG A 162 5.16 5.06 -6.82
C ARG A 162 4.75 5.30 -8.27
N ASP A 163 5.36 6.28 -8.92
CA ASP A 163 4.97 6.70 -10.27
C ASP A 163 5.36 5.65 -11.32
N SER A 164 6.45 4.90 -11.11
CA SER A 164 6.82 3.75 -11.95
C SER A 164 5.81 2.60 -11.91
N ARG A 165 4.90 2.58 -10.93
CA ARG A 165 3.84 1.57 -10.78
C ARG A 165 2.51 2.00 -11.38
N ILE A 166 2.42 3.23 -11.89
CA ILE A 166 1.23 3.68 -12.59
C ILE A 166 1.10 2.88 -13.87
N ILE A 167 0.00 2.13 -13.97
CA ILE A 167 -0.34 1.38 -15.16
C ILE A 167 -1.04 2.33 -16.12
N GLU A 168 -0.38 2.69 -17.22
CA GLU A 168 -1.03 3.43 -18.30
C GLU A 168 -2.01 2.51 -19.02
N LEU A 169 -3.31 2.70 -18.74
CA LEU A 169 -4.37 2.00 -19.44
C LEU A 169 -4.60 2.65 -20.82
N ALA A 170 -4.71 1.82 -21.85
CA ALA A 170 -5.08 2.30 -23.18
C ALA A 170 -6.46 2.96 -23.14
N LYS A 171 -6.55 4.17 -23.71
CA LYS A 171 -7.83 4.89 -23.88
C LYS A 171 -8.27 4.75 -25.34
N PRO A 172 -9.19 3.83 -25.66
CA PRO A 172 -9.66 3.63 -27.01
C PRO A 172 -10.37 4.90 -27.52
N LYS A 173 -10.08 5.31 -28.77
CA LYS A 173 -10.75 6.45 -29.40
C LYS A 173 -12.19 6.11 -29.81
N ASN A 174 -12.44 4.85 -30.17
CA ASN A 174 -13.77 4.34 -30.52
C ASN A 174 -14.24 3.39 -29.41
N LEU A 175 -15.22 3.81 -28.65
CA LEU A 175 -15.74 3.09 -27.49
C LEU A 175 -16.84 2.09 -27.92
N THR A 176 -16.53 1.15 -28.81
CA THR A 176 -17.42 0.00 -29.06
C THR A 176 -17.21 -1.03 -27.95
N ILE A 177 -18.24 -1.82 -27.64
CA ILE A 177 -18.15 -2.93 -26.67
C ILE A 177 -16.98 -3.86 -27.01
N LEU A 178 -16.80 -4.18 -28.28
CA LEU A 178 -15.70 -5.04 -28.74
C LEU A 178 -14.33 -4.40 -28.50
N ALA A 179 -14.18 -3.10 -28.76
CA ALA A 179 -12.93 -2.40 -28.51
C ALA A 179 -12.59 -2.35 -27.02
N ILE A 180 -13.58 -2.14 -26.15
CA ILE A 180 -13.41 -2.17 -24.69
C ILE A 180 -13.01 -3.57 -24.23
N ALA A 181 -13.70 -4.62 -24.69
CA ALA A 181 -13.39 -6.01 -24.37
C ALA A 181 -11.94 -6.38 -24.75
N ASN A 182 -11.51 -6.04 -25.97
CA ASN A 182 -10.15 -6.30 -26.45
C ASN A 182 -9.08 -5.56 -25.63
N VAL A 183 -9.36 -4.33 -25.20
CA VAL A 183 -8.44 -3.56 -24.32
C VAL A 183 -8.34 -4.21 -22.96
N LEU A 184 -9.46 -4.61 -22.36
CA LEU A 184 -9.47 -5.30 -21.06
C LEU A 184 -8.75 -6.65 -21.13
N GLU A 185 -9.02 -7.46 -22.17
CA GLU A 185 -8.33 -8.73 -22.39
C GLU A 185 -6.81 -8.55 -22.47
N LYS A 186 -6.36 -7.55 -23.24
CA LYS A 186 -4.94 -7.22 -23.35
C LYS A 186 -4.33 -6.80 -22.00
N HIS A 187 -5.05 -6.01 -21.21
CA HIS A 187 -4.57 -5.60 -19.89
C HIS A 187 -4.57 -6.77 -18.89
N PHE A 188 -5.55 -7.64 -18.92
CA PHE A 188 -5.61 -8.81 -18.04
C PHE A 188 -4.53 -9.84 -18.35
N SER A 189 -4.15 -9.99 -19.62
CA SER A 189 -3.07 -10.88 -20.05
C SER A 189 -1.67 -10.27 -20.00
N SER A 190 -1.54 -8.97 -19.67
CA SER A 190 -0.24 -8.30 -19.57
C SER A 190 0.40 -8.51 -18.21
N THR A 191 1.72 -8.75 -18.19
CA THR A 191 2.49 -8.84 -16.95
C THR A 191 2.92 -7.45 -16.50
N TYR A 192 2.36 -6.97 -15.40
CA TYR A 192 2.73 -5.71 -14.78
C TYR A 192 3.62 -5.95 -13.55
N LYS A 193 4.68 -5.15 -13.39
CA LYS A 193 5.63 -5.25 -12.28
C LYS A 193 5.11 -4.65 -10.95
N GLY A 194 3.97 -3.98 -10.95
CA GLY A 194 3.41 -3.30 -9.77
C GLY A 194 2.61 -4.23 -8.84
N SER A 195 2.70 -4.02 -7.53
CA SER A 195 1.76 -4.62 -6.59
C SER A 195 0.34 -4.10 -6.90
N GLY A 196 -0.65 -5.00 -6.95
CA GLY A 196 -2.04 -4.64 -7.24
C GLY A 196 -2.46 -4.80 -8.70
N ALA A 197 -1.58 -5.20 -9.62
CA ALA A 197 -1.96 -5.54 -10.99
C ALA A 197 -3.03 -6.65 -11.06
N SER A 198 -2.99 -7.60 -10.13
CA SER A 198 -4.02 -8.63 -9.95
C SER A 198 -5.41 -8.09 -9.64
N ARG A 199 -5.54 -6.82 -9.25
CA ARG A 199 -6.83 -6.15 -9.01
C ARG A 199 -7.44 -5.51 -10.26
N LEU A 200 -6.72 -5.44 -11.39
CA LEU A 200 -7.27 -4.84 -12.61
C LEU A 200 -8.62 -5.45 -13.04
N PRO A 201 -8.80 -6.79 -13.05
CA PRO A 201 -10.09 -7.37 -13.35
C PRO A 201 -11.17 -6.96 -12.35
N VAL A 202 -10.87 -6.93 -11.05
CA VAL A 202 -11.82 -6.50 -10.01
C VAL A 202 -12.27 -5.06 -10.24
N ILE A 203 -11.33 -4.15 -10.50
CA ILE A 203 -11.62 -2.73 -10.77
C ILE A 203 -12.47 -2.57 -12.04
N ALA A 204 -12.14 -3.31 -13.10
CA ALA A 204 -12.88 -3.27 -14.36
C ALA A 204 -14.34 -3.75 -14.20
N PHE A 205 -14.56 -4.87 -13.51
CA PHE A 205 -15.90 -5.37 -13.22
C PHE A 205 -16.65 -4.45 -12.27
N TYR A 206 -16.00 -3.90 -11.25
CA TYR A 206 -16.63 -2.93 -10.36
C TYR A 206 -17.10 -1.68 -11.11
N ALA A 207 -16.27 -1.12 -12.00
CA ALA A 207 -16.66 0.00 -12.86
C ALA A 207 -17.82 -0.35 -13.80
N ALA A 208 -17.86 -1.58 -14.34
CA ALA A 208 -18.99 -2.07 -15.12
C ALA A 208 -20.28 -2.14 -14.28
N TYR A 209 -20.23 -2.62 -13.05
CA TYR A 209 -21.37 -2.61 -12.14
C TYR A 209 -21.85 -1.18 -11.83
N GLN A 210 -20.92 -0.26 -11.56
CA GLN A 210 -21.27 1.16 -11.34
C GLN A 210 -22.04 1.76 -12.53
N ALA A 211 -21.64 1.41 -13.76
CA ALA A 211 -22.28 1.91 -14.97
C ALA A 211 -23.61 1.22 -15.27
N LEU A 212 -23.72 -0.09 -15.02
CA LEU A 212 -24.87 -0.91 -15.43
C LEU A 212 -25.99 -0.94 -14.40
N MET A 213 -25.70 -0.86 -13.11
CA MET A 213 -26.72 -0.99 -12.07
C MET A 213 -27.87 0.03 -12.19
N PRO A 214 -27.61 1.31 -12.52
CA PRO A 214 -28.68 2.28 -12.72
C PRO A 214 -29.62 1.97 -13.90
N GLU A 215 -29.11 1.23 -14.91
CA GLU A 215 -29.83 0.93 -16.14
C GLU A 215 -30.65 -0.37 -16.06
N LEU A 216 -30.39 -1.21 -15.06
CA LEU A 216 -30.98 -2.54 -14.99
C LEU A 216 -31.99 -2.65 -13.85
N LYS A 217 -33.26 -2.91 -14.18
CA LYS A 217 -34.35 -3.08 -13.20
C LYS A 217 -34.05 -4.05 -12.08
N ARG A 218 -33.25 -5.10 -12.33
CA ARG A 218 -32.91 -6.09 -11.31
C ARG A 218 -32.09 -5.53 -10.14
N TYR A 219 -31.47 -4.35 -10.33
CA TYR A 219 -30.71 -3.68 -9.30
C TYR A 219 -31.44 -2.45 -8.71
N GLU A 220 -32.72 -2.29 -9.05
CA GLU A 220 -33.50 -1.19 -8.48
C GLU A 220 -33.58 -1.31 -6.96
N GLY A 221 -33.11 -0.29 -6.26
CA GLY A 221 -33.01 -0.29 -4.81
C GLY A 221 -31.87 -1.10 -4.20
N MET A 222 -30.95 -1.62 -5.02
CA MET A 222 -29.73 -2.28 -4.56
C MET A 222 -28.58 -1.30 -4.42
N THR A 223 -27.63 -1.63 -3.58
CA THR A 223 -26.43 -0.82 -3.31
C THR A 223 -25.18 -1.63 -3.62
N LEU A 224 -24.32 -1.08 -4.48
CA LEU A 224 -22.96 -1.60 -4.70
C LEU A 224 -22.07 -1.14 -3.55
N LEU A 225 -21.51 -2.09 -2.81
CA LEU A 225 -20.62 -1.76 -1.69
C LEU A 225 -19.25 -1.30 -2.19
N PRO A 226 -18.58 -0.32 -1.53
CA PRO A 226 -17.25 0.14 -1.93
C PRO A 226 -16.22 -0.99 -1.98
N LEU A 227 -15.26 -0.92 -2.89
CA LEU A 227 -14.12 -1.86 -2.89
C LEU A 227 -13.33 -1.76 -1.60
N GLU A 228 -12.97 -2.90 -1.02
CA GLU A 228 -12.08 -2.93 0.14
C GLU A 228 -10.62 -2.68 -0.24
N SER A 229 -9.84 -2.17 0.71
CA SER A 229 -8.40 -2.06 0.56
C SER A 229 -7.75 -3.45 0.62
N HIS A 230 -6.67 -3.66 -0.13
CA HIS A 230 -5.97 -4.95 -0.25
C HIS A 230 -5.43 -5.55 1.06
N ASN A 231 -5.54 -4.84 2.18
CA ASN A 231 -4.95 -5.22 3.48
C ASN A 231 -5.97 -5.76 4.48
N SER A 232 -7.23 -5.87 4.11
CA SER A 232 -8.25 -6.49 4.96
C SER A 232 -8.13 -8.01 4.85
N ALA A 233 -7.87 -8.69 5.96
CA ALA A 233 -7.91 -10.15 5.96
C ALA A 233 -9.37 -10.59 5.65
N ASP A 234 -9.56 -11.40 4.62
CA ASP A 234 -10.87 -11.87 4.11
C ASP A 234 -11.84 -12.36 5.19
N ALA A 235 -11.31 -12.88 6.30
CA ALA A 235 -12.10 -13.43 7.41
C ALA A 235 -12.71 -12.38 8.34
N GLN A 236 -12.31 -11.11 8.28
CA GLN A 236 -12.77 -10.06 9.21
C GLN A 236 -13.70 -9.04 8.55
N SER A 237 -13.78 -9.00 7.22
CA SER A 237 -14.54 -7.96 6.50
C SER A 237 -16.05 -8.24 6.41
N GLY A 238 -16.49 -9.47 6.61
CA GLY A 238 -17.89 -9.87 6.38
C GLY A 238 -18.30 -9.88 4.90
N ARG A 239 -17.36 -9.72 3.98
CA ARG A 239 -17.58 -9.73 2.52
C ARG A 239 -17.70 -11.14 1.99
N LEU A 240 -18.59 -11.33 1.02
CA LEU A 240 -18.77 -12.61 0.34
C LEU A 240 -17.83 -12.76 -0.86
N GLY A 241 -17.52 -11.66 -1.55
CA GLY A 241 -16.65 -11.65 -2.73
C GLY A 241 -15.83 -10.36 -2.84
N ASP A 242 -15.14 -10.22 -3.97
CA ASP A 242 -14.42 -8.99 -4.34
C ASP A 242 -15.39 -7.82 -4.63
N ILE A 243 -16.60 -8.14 -5.12
CA ILE A 243 -17.66 -7.19 -5.41
C ILE A 243 -18.94 -7.70 -4.75
N ASP A 244 -19.55 -6.90 -3.89
CA ASP A 244 -20.79 -7.23 -3.19
C ASP A 244 -21.87 -6.20 -3.46
N ILE A 245 -23.07 -6.68 -3.75
CA ILE A 245 -24.29 -5.90 -3.91
C ILE A 245 -25.27 -6.33 -2.83
N VAL A 246 -25.84 -5.35 -2.13
CA VAL A 246 -26.81 -5.58 -1.06
C VAL A 246 -28.15 -4.92 -1.39
N ASP A 247 -29.21 -5.44 -0.79
CA ASP A 247 -30.54 -4.85 -0.86
C ASP A 247 -30.67 -3.64 0.11
N ARG A 248 -31.87 -3.05 0.17
CA ARG A 248 -32.17 -1.89 1.04
C ARG A 248 -32.02 -2.20 2.54
N ASP A 249 -32.13 -3.45 2.92
CA ASP A 249 -31.99 -3.93 4.30
C ASP A 249 -30.54 -4.33 4.63
N GLY A 250 -29.62 -4.15 3.68
CA GLY A 250 -28.21 -4.54 3.82
C GLY A 250 -27.96 -6.04 3.65
N LYS A 251 -28.94 -6.82 3.18
CA LYS A 251 -28.78 -8.26 2.95
C LYS A 251 -28.05 -8.49 1.62
N PRO A 252 -27.13 -9.48 1.57
CA PRO A 252 -26.42 -9.82 0.35
C PRO A 252 -27.38 -10.25 -0.77
N PHE A 253 -27.35 -9.55 -1.90
CA PHE A 253 -28.13 -9.88 -3.08
C PHE A 253 -27.29 -10.60 -4.12
N GLU A 254 -26.13 -10.06 -4.45
CA GLU A 254 -25.21 -10.62 -5.44
C GLU A 254 -23.77 -10.42 -4.98
N ALA A 255 -22.92 -11.42 -5.18
CA ALA A 255 -21.50 -11.33 -4.91
C ALA A 255 -20.68 -11.93 -6.07
N VAL A 256 -19.52 -11.33 -6.34
CA VAL A 256 -18.61 -11.75 -7.40
C VAL A 256 -17.23 -11.94 -6.84
N GLU A 257 -16.67 -13.13 -7.01
CA GLU A 257 -15.29 -13.48 -6.71
C GLU A 257 -14.50 -13.52 -8.00
N ILE A 258 -13.36 -12.84 -8.11
CA ILE A 258 -12.57 -12.74 -9.34
C ILE A 258 -11.18 -13.32 -9.10
N LYS A 259 -10.82 -14.30 -9.90
CA LYS A 259 -9.52 -14.97 -9.87
C LYS A 259 -8.70 -14.52 -11.07
N HIS A 260 -7.58 -13.82 -10.81
CA HIS A 260 -6.65 -13.40 -11.85
C HIS A 260 -5.51 -14.42 -11.95
N ASP A 261 -5.29 -14.96 -13.15
CA ASP A 261 -4.31 -16.01 -13.47
C ASP A 261 -4.44 -17.30 -12.61
N ILE A 262 -5.62 -17.53 -12.06
CA ILE A 262 -5.93 -18.73 -11.28
C ILE A 262 -7.15 -19.40 -11.89
N PRO A 263 -7.03 -20.65 -12.38
CA PRO A 263 -8.19 -21.37 -12.91
C PRO A 263 -9.18 -21.70 -11.80
N VAL A 264 -10.45 -21.62 -12.09
CA VAL A 264 -11.49 -22.10 -11.17
C VAL A 264 -11.34 -23.61 -11.06
N ASN A 265 -11.23 -24.11 -9.84
CA ASN A 265 -11.15 -25.53 -9.53
C ASN A 265 -12.09 -25.89 -8.36
N ARG A 266 -12.23 -27.18 -8.10
CA ARG A 266 -13.12 -27.69 -7.05
C ARG A 266 -12.85 -27.04 -5.67
N ASN A 267 -11.61 -26.84 -5.29
CA ASN A 267 -11.28 -26.24 -3.98
C ASN A 267 -11.77 -24.79 -3.86
N ILE A 268 -11.72 -24.02 -4.96
CA ILE A 268 -12.25 -22.65 -4.99
C ILE A 268 -13.78 -22.68 -4.83
N VAL A 269 -14.45 -23.59 -5.50
CA VAL A 269 -15.91 -23.76 -5.41
C VAL A 269 -16.34 -24.20 -4.00
N GLU A 270 -15.66 -25.15 -3.40
CA GLU A 270 -15.97 -25.62 -2.03
C GLU A 270 -15.78 -24.49 -1.00
N ARG A 271 -14.70 -23.72 -1.08
CA ARG A 271 -14.49 -22.55 -0.22
C ARG A 271 -15.57 -21.47 -0.42
N ALA A 272 -15.95 -21.22 -1.64
CA ALA A 272 -17.04 -20.30 -1.94
C ALA A 272 -18.35 -20.80 -1.33
N LYS A 273 -18.65 -22.10 -1.44
CA LYS A 273 -19.81 -22.73 -0.83
C LYS A 273 -19.84 -22.56 0.70
N GLU A 274 -18.71 -22.73 1.38
CA GLU A 274 -18.60 -22.50 2.84
C GLU A 274 -18.93 -21.05 3.22
N LYS A 275 -18.52 -20.07 2.40
CA LYS A 275 -18.88 -18.65 2.59
C LYS A 275 -20.36 -18.36 2.35
N ILE A 276 -20.95 -19.02 1.33
CA ILE A 276 -22.32 -18.77 0.89
C ILE A 276 -23.35 -19.42 1.80
N LEU A 277 -23.10 -20.64 2.29
CA LEU A 277 -24.06 -21.42 3.08
C LEU A 277 -24.65 -20.67 4.29
N PRO A 278 -23.89 -19.90 5.07
CA PRO A 278 -24.44 -19.09 6.16
C PRO A 278 -25.09 -17.79 5.70
N SER A 279 -24.91 -17.40 4.42
CA SER A 279 -25.44 -16.16 3.86
C SER A 279 -26.76 -16.41 3.13
N SER A 280 -27.54 -15.35 2.95
CA SER A 280 -28.78 -15.39 2.15
C SER A 280 -28.56 -14.83 0.74
N VAL A 281 -27.34 -14.87 0.22
CA VAL A 281 -27.02 -14.30 -1.09
C VAL A 281 -27.82 -15.01 -2.20
N SER A 282 -28.43 -14.23 -3.07
CA SER A 282 -29.27 -14.77 -4.15
C SER A 282 -28.45 -15.23 -5.35
N ARG A 283 -27.29 -14.64 -5.58
CA ARG A 283 -26.39 -14.93 -6.70
C ARG A 283 -24.95 -14.82 -6.28
N TYR A 284 -24.16 -15.81 -6.68
CA TYR A 284 -22.73 -15.81 -6.48
C TYR A 284 -22.01 -16.21 -7.75
N TYR A 285 -21.09 -15.39 -8.21
CA TYR A 285 -20.31 -15.63 -9.42
C TYR A 285 -18.85 -15.82 -9.07
N ILE A 286 -18.21 -16.81 -9.67
CA ILE A 286 -16.77 -17.00 -9.64
C ILE A 286 -16.28 -16.80 -11.07
N LEU A 287 -15.47 -15.76 -11.28
CA LEU A 287 -14.91 -15.41 -12.57
C LEU A 287 -13.40 -15.65 -12.57
N SER A 288 -12.86 -16.10 -13.69
CA SER A 288 -11.42 -16.25 -13.87
C SER A 288 -10.97 -15.61 -15.18
N THR A 289 -9.77 -15.01 -15.19
CA THR A 289 -9.14 -14.47 -16.40
C THR A 289 -8.49 -15.56 -17.26
N ILE A 290 -8.40 -16.79 -16.78
CA ILE A 290 -7.89 -17.95 -17.53
C ILE A 290 -8.95 -19.07 -17.56
N PRO A 291 -8.91 -19.93 -18.58
CA PRO A 291 -9.89 -21.03 -18.72
C PRO A 291 -9.86 -22.00 -17.52
N MET A 292 -11.02 -22.59 -17.24
CA MET A 292 -11.12 -23.75 -16.36
C MET A 292 -10.55 -24.98 -17.07
N HIS A 293 -9.91 -25.88 -16.33
CA HIS A 293 -9.46 -27.16 -16.88
C HIS A 293 -10.66 -28.05 -17.25
N GLU A 294 -10.60 -28.75 -18.41
CA GLU A 294 -11.71 -29.55 -18.90
C GLU A 294 -12.16 -30.63 -17.90
N GLU A 295 -11.22 -31.20 -17.15
CA GLU A 295 -11.51 -32.20 -16.12
C GLU A 295 -12.34 -31.64 -14.94
N GLU A 296 -12.28 -30.35 -14.68
CA GLU A 296 -13.05 -29.68 -13.61
C GLU A 296 -14.44 -29.22 -14.07
N MET A 297 -14.71 -29.21 -15.39
CA MET A 297 -16.01 -28.78 -15.93
C MET A 297 -17.12 -29.83 -15.78
N SER A 298 -16.79 -31.05 -15.41
CA SER A 298 -17.75 -32.19 -15.31
C SER A 298 -18.23 -32.45 -13.87
N HIS A 299 -17.87 -31.60 -12.92
CA HIS A 299 -18.23 -31.69 -11.50
C HIS A 299 -19.01 -30.48 -11.05
#